data_55fad75315c64be620555f6e813f602b
#
_entry.id   55fad75315c64be620555f6e813f602b
#
_cell.length_a   1.000
_cell.length_b   1.000
_cell.length_c   1.000
_cell.angle_alpha   90.00
_cell.angle_beta   90.00
_cell.angle_gamma   90.00
#
_symmetry.space_group_name_H-M   'P 1'
#
loop_
_entity.id
_entity.type
_entity.pdbx_description
1 polymer ?
#
loop_
_entity_poly.entity_id
_entity_poly.type
_entity_poly.pdbx_seq_one_letter_code
_entity_poly.pdbx_strand_id
1 'polypeptide(L)'
;MADSRRRRPVTAVLISLLLLGGALFLIGVALQRFSPVARRLLPGGSATEVTHGVVVERVRAVAQLVTSETTVRDVVVYQNRRLGSTKRSLVVVTGKVMAGIDLDAGTQVTLDHRDRRVRVVLPPAKVLTIEVTQLRTYDERNGLWNTFQPADRDTIYHLARAQLASAAGELAVAAHAEESARRLLAALIHADGYSVEVTFGVPDGPAMRRETD
;
A
#
# COMPACT_ATOMS: atom_id res chain seq x y z
N MET A 1 -31.57 28.44 91.16
CA MET A 1 -32.13 27.66 90.07
C MET A 1 -31.45 28.14 88.78
N ALA A 2 -30.54 27.37 88.29
CA ALA A 2 -29.51 27.86 87.39
C ALA A 2 -29.58 27.20 86.04
N ASP A 3 -29.29 27.99 85.11
CA ASP A 3 -29.21 27.89 83.69
C ASP A 3 -28.11 26.89 83.22
N SER A 4 -28.51 25.80 82.56
CA SER A 4 -27.60 24.83 82.01
C SER A 4 -27.99 24.37 80.56
N ARG A 5 -28.43 25.29 79.69
CA ARG A 5 -28.95 24.93 78.39
C ARG A 5 -28.44 25.75 77.23
N ARG A 6 -27.12 25.94 77.04
CA ARG A 6 -26.68 26.67 75.83
C ARG A 6 -25.33 26.27 75.27
N ARG A 7 -24.78 25.11 75.50
CA ARG A 7 -23.50 24.72 74.90
C ARG A 7 -23.54 23.57 73.86
N ARG A 8 -24.73 23.02 73.57
CA ARG A 8 -24.89 21.89 72.68
C ARG A 8 -24.97 22.19 71.17
N PRO A 9 -25.35 23.36 70.67
CA PRO A 9 -25.45 23.57 69.21
C PRO A 9 -24.08 23.78 68.49
N VAL A 10 -23.09 24.36 69.18
CA VAL A 10 -21.81 24.70 68.54
C VAL A 10 -20.96 23.45 68.31
N THR A 11 -20.96 22.49 69.25
CA THR A 11 -20.25 21.23 69.08
C THR A 11 -20.87 20.35 67.96
N ALA A 12 -22.19 20.34 67.86
CA ALA A 12 -22.90 19.62 66.84
C ALA A 12 -22.62 20.22 65.42
N VAL A 13 -22.58 21.55 65.33
CA VAL A 13 -22.23 22.24 64.09
C VAL A 13 -20.77 21.99 63.70
N LEU A 14 -19.84 22.00 64.65
CA LEU A 14 -18.43 21.70 64.39
C LEU A 14 -18.22 20.24 63.91
N ILE A 15 -18.89 19.28 64.51
CA ILE A 15 -18.87 17.88 64.14
C ILE A 15 -19.47 17.70 62.73
N SER A 16 -20.58 18.36 62.45
CA SER A 16 -21.22 18.32 61.11
C SER A 16 -20.33 18.90 60.03
N LEU A 17 -19.63 20.02 60.27
CA LEU A 17 -18.68 20.63 59.37
C LEU A 17 -17.46 19.72 59.13
N LEU A 18 -16.98 19.06 60.16
CA LEU A 18 -15.83 18.15 60.06
C LEU A 18 -16.18 16.88 59.29
N LEU A 19 -17.38 16.33 59.48
CA LEU A 19 -17.90 15.20 58.70
C LEU A 19 -18.12 15.58 57.22
N LEU A 20 -18.66 16.77 56.94
CA LEU A 20 -18.86 17.26 55.58
C LEU A 20 -17.52 17.48 54.88
N GLY A 21 -16.54 18.08 55.56
CA GLY A 21 -15.18 18.25 55.03
C GLY A 21 -14.49 16.92 54.76
N GLY A 22 -14.63 15.95 55.66
CA GLY A 22 -14.13 14.59 55.47
C GLY A 22 -14.78 13.87 54.30
N ALA A 23 -16.09 14.00 54.12
CA ALA A 23 -16.79 13.43 52.98
C ALA A 23 -16.35 14.04 51.65
N LEU A 24 -16.21 15.38 51.57
CA LEU A 24 -15.72 16.07 50.41
C LEU A 24 -14.26 15.69 50.06
N PHE A 25 -13.41 15.51 51.08
CA PHE A 25 -12.04 15.05 50.91
C PHE A 25 -11.97 13.62 50.35
N LEU A 26 -12.79 12.70 50.88
CA LEU A 26 -12.88 11.33 50.39
C LEU A 26 -13.40 11.27 48.95
N ILE A 27 -14.39 12.10 48.60
CA ILE A 27 -14.89 12.23 47.23
C ILE A 27 -13.77 12.75 46.31
N GLY A 28 -13.01 13.75 46.75
CA GLY A 28 -11.87 14.27 45.99
C GLY A 28 -10.77 13.23 45.73
N VAL A 29 -10.44 12.43 46.76
CA VAL A 29 -9.47 11.33 46.64
C VAL A 29 -10.01 10.20 45.74
N ALA A 30 -11.29 9.89 45.85
CA ALA A 30 -11.94 8.91 44.96
C ALA A 30 -11.93 9.37 43.51
N LEU A 31 -12.27 10.63 43.24
CA LEU A 31 -12.24 11.22 41.91
C LEU A 31 -10.81 11.23 41.30
N GLN A 32 -9.78 11.46 42.12
CA GLN A 32 -8.39 11.38 41.66
C GLN A 32 -7.95 9.94 41.29
N ARG A 33 -8.45 8.94 42.05
CA ARG A 33 -8.16 7.52 41.75
C ARG A 33 -8.94 6.98 40.54
N PHE A 34 -10.12 7.52 40.25
CA PHE A 34 -10.94 7.13 39.09
C PHE A 34 -10.67 7.96 37.84
N SER A 35 -9.89 9.04 37.91
CA SER A 35 -9.54 9.88 36.77
C SER A 35 -8.82 9.14 35.62
N PRO A 36 -7.95 8.12 35.83
CA PRO A 36 -7.37 7.37 34.71
C PRO A 36 -8.41 6.49 33.98
N VAL A 37 -9.46 6.04 34.69
CA VAL A 37 -10.54 5.24 34.07
C VAL A 37 -11.52 6.15 33.32
N ALA A 38 -11.83 7.33 33.85
CA ALA A 38 -12.70 8.31 33.19
C ALA A 38 -12.04 8.87 31.89
N ARG A 39 -10.72 9.02 31.83
CA ARG A 39 -9.99 9.38 30.60
C ARG A 39 -10.08 8.33 29.50
N ARG A 40 -10.32 7.06 29.83
CA ARG A 40 -10.53 5.98 28.83
C ARG A 40 -11.95 5.95 28.27
N LEU A 41 -12.90 6.61 28.91
CA LEU A 41 -14.30 6.65 28.50
C LEU A 41 -14.68 7.93 27.75
N LEU A 42 -13.78 8.93 27.70
CA LEU A 42 -13.97 10.13 26.89
C LEU A 42 -13.46 9.85 25.46
N PRO A 43 -14.27 10.04 24.41
CA PRO A 43 -13.82 9.91 23.02
C PRO A 43 -12.94 11.11 22.66
N GLY A 44 -11.68 11.05 23.04
CA GLY A 44 -10.71 12.10 22.81
C GLY A 44 -9.36 11.54 22.46
N GLY A 45 -9.10 11.38 21.15
CA GLY A 45 -7.82 11.00 20.61
C GLY A 45 -7.65 9.49 20.42
N SER A 46 -7.85 8.99 19.22
CA SER A 46 -7.38 7.66 18.82
C SER A 46 -5.84 7.65 18.86
N ALA A 47 -5.27 7.04 19.89
CA ALA A 47 -3.85 6.70 19.88
C ALA A 47 -3.67 5.51 18.94
N THR A 48 -3.03 5.72 17.79
CA THR A 48 -2.64 4.63 16.91
C THR A 48 -1.32 4.07 17.41
N GLU A 49 -1.36 2.88 18.00
CA GLU A 49 -0.16 2.13 18.34
C GLU A 49 0.27 1.34 17.11
N VAL A 50 1.47 1.64 16.61
CA VAL A 50 2.07 0.93 15.46
C VAL A 50 3.10 -0.04 16.00
N THR A 51 2.77 -1.34 15.96
CA THR A 51 3.72 -2.42 16.28
C THR A 51 4.33 -2.92 14.98
N HIS A 52 5.66 -2.91 14.90
CA HIS A 52 6.41 -3.34 13.73
C HIS A 52 6.95 -4.76 13.93
N GLY A 53 6.68 -5.62 12.97
CA GLY A 53 7.30 -6.93 12.83
C GLY A 53 7.82 -7.09 11.41
N VAL A 54 9.10 -7.45 11.25
CA VAL A 54 9.68 -7.74 9.95
C VAL A 54 9.80 -9.25 9.81
N VAL A 55 9.10 -9.81 8.82
CA VAL A 55 9.20 -11.22 8.45
C VAL A 55 9.73 -11.30 7.04
N VAL A 56 10.89 -11.93 6.85
CA VAL A 56 11.44 -12.22 5.53
C VAL A 56 10.99 -13.62 5.12
N GLU A 57 10.06 -13.68 4.18
CA GLU A 57 9.54 -14.97 3.67
C GLU A 57 10.45 -15.59 2.62
N ARG A 58 11.03 -14.77 1.73
CA ARG A 58 11.87 -15.25 0.62
C ARG A 58 12.84 -14.18 0.13
N VAL A 59 14.03 -14.64 -0.23
CA VAL A 59 15.03 -13.88 -1.00
C VAL A 59 15.31 -14.60 -2.30
N ARG A 60 15.21 -13.91 -3.44
CA ARG A 60 15.51 -14.44 -4.79
C ARG A 60 16.27 -13.39 -5.58
N ALA A 61 17.35 -13.80 -6.25
CA ALA A 61 18.01 -12.99 -7.24
C ALA A 61 17.11 -12.88 -8.49
N VAL A 62 17.05 -11.70 -9.10
CA VAL A 62 16.31 -11.45 -10.34
C VAL A 62 17.17 -10.61 -11.27
N ALA A 63 17.14 -10.93 -12.58
CA ALA A 63 17.78 -10.15 -13.64
C ALA A 63 16.68 -9.48 -14.47
N GLN A 64 16.32 -8.26 -14.12
CA GLN A 64 15.26 -7.50 -14.79
C GLN A 64 15.78 -6.13 -15.23
N LEU A 65 15.49 -5.77 -16.48
CA LEU A 65 15.77 -4.46 -17.05
C LEU A 65 14.48 -3.65 -17.11
N VAL A 66 14.25 -2.79 -16.12
CA VAL A 66 13.12 -1.86 -16.11
C VAL A 66 13.43 -0.71 -17.07
N THR A 67 12.60 -0.53 -18.08
CA THR A 67 12.81 0.49 -19.12
C THR A 67 11.65 1.46 -19.26
N SER A 68 10.54 1.22 -18.55
CA SER A 68 9.39 2.12 -18.49
C SER A 68 8.81 2.14 -17.07
N GLU A 69 8.58 3.34 -16.56
CA GLU A 69 7.77 3.59 -15.35
C GLU A 69 6.62 4.52 -15.71
N THR A 70 5.40 4.10 -15.43
CA THR A 70 4.20 4.88 -15.71
C THR A 70 3.40 5.06 -14.43
N THR A 71 3.07 6.29 -14.07
CA THR A 71 2.14 6.58 -12.98
C THR A 71 0.73 6.62 -13.53
N VAL A 72 -0.13 5.75 -13.01
CA VAL A 72 -1.53 5.62 -13.40
C VAL A 72 -2.42 6.05 -12.24
N ARG A 73 -3.47 6.81 -12.55
CA ARG A 73 -4.53 7.15 -11.60
C ARG A 73 -5.86 6.72 -12.19
N ASP A 74 -6.63 6.00 -11.39
CA ASP A 74 -7.93 5.48 -11.81
C ASP A 74 -8.94 5.49 -10.67
N VAL A 75 -10.19 5.19 -10.96
CA VAL A 75 -11.30 5.20 -10.01
C VAL A 75 -11.93 3.82 -9.94
N VAL A 76 -11.98 3.28 -8.73
CA VAL A 76 -12.62 2.00 -8.43
C VAL A 76 -13.93 2.25 -7.70
N VAL A 77 -15.00 1.70 -8.21
CA VAL A 77 -16.33 1.69 -7.57
C VAL A 77 -16.56 0.30 -7.02
N TYR A 78 -16.54 0.18 -5.69
CA TYR A 78 -16.92 -1.04 -5.00
C TYR A 78 -18.36 -0.97 -4.58
N GLN A 79 -19.15 -1.99 -4.90
CA GLN A 79 -20.53 -2.10 -4.48
C GLN A 79 -20.84 -3.53 -4.07
N ASN A 80 -21.44 -3.70 -2.88
CA ASN A 80 -21.87 -5.00 -2.39
C ASN A 80 -23.31 -4.91 -1.90
N ARG A 81 -24.16 -5.83 -2.38
CA ARG A 81 -25.58 -5.92 -2.01
C ARG A 81 -25.81 -7.20 -1.21
N ARG A 82 -26.46 -7.06 -0.06
CA ARG A 82 -26.85 -8.18 0.80
C ARG A 82 -28.26 -7.96 1.35
N LEU A 83 -29.19 -8.88 1.12
CA LEU A 83 -30.58 -8.84 1.62
C LEU A 83 -31.26 -7.48 1.41
N GLY A 84 -31.15 -6.92 0.19
CA GLY A 84 -31.72 -5.61 -0.14
C GLY A 84 -30.95 -4.39 0.38
N SER A 85 -29.96 -4.56 1.26
CA SER A 85 -29.11 -3.49 1.74
C SER A 85 -27.82 -3.41 0.93
N THR A 86 -27.43 -2.21 0.50
CA THR A 86 -26.28 -1.97 -0.39
C THR A 86 -25.26 -1.08 0.33
N LYS A 87 -24.00 -1.53 0.35
CA LYS A 87 -22.85 -0.69 0.68
C LYS A 87 -22.09 -0.33 -0.60
N ARG A 88 -21.53 0.86 -0.62
CA ARG A 88 -20.78 1.37 -1.79
C ARG A 88 -19.59 2.19 -1.32
N SER A 89 -18.46 2.03 -2.01
CA SER A 89 -17.29 2.89 -1.85
C SER A 89 -16.76 3.32 -3.21
N LEU A 90 -16.39 4.59 -3.32
CA LEU A 90 -15.70 5.16 -4.47
C LEU A 90 -14.28 5.49 -4.02
N VAL A 91 -13.31 4.85 -4.65
CA VAL A 91 -11.90 4.94 -4.27
C VAL A 91 -11.08 5.38 -5.48
N VAL A 92 -10.29 6.43 -5.29
CA VAL A 92 -9.29 6.84 -6.26
C VAL A 92 -8.01 6.08 -5.93
N VAL A 93 -7.53 5.31 -6.89
CA VAL A 93 -6.25 4.61 -6.81
C VAL A 93 -5.20 5.35 -7.63
N THR A 94 -4.01 5.49 -7.08
CA THR A 94 -2.82 5.91 -7.80
C THR A 94 -1.78 4.83 -7.63
N GLY A 95 -1.13 4.44 -8.71
CA GLY A 95 -0.10 3.42 -8.68
C GLY A 95 0.97 3.66 -9.71
N LYS A 96 2.09 2.97 -9.51
CA LYS A 96 3.20 2.89 -10.45
C LYS A 96 3.18 1.54 -11.13
N VAL A 97 3.27 1.57 -12.44
CA VAL A 97 3.41 0.39 -13.28
C VAL A 97 4.82 0.42 -13.87
N MET A 98 5.61 -0.57 -13.54
CA MET A 98 6.95 -0.77 -14.08
C MET A 98 6.91 -1.87 -15.12
N ALA A 99 7.35 -1.56 -16.31
CA ALA A 99 7.49 -2.53 -17.41
C ALA A 99 8.94 -2.60 -17.88
N GLY A 100 9.29 -3.75 -18.41
CA GLY A 100 10.65 -4.02 -18.86
C GLY A 100 10.83 -5.46 -19.27
N ILE A 101 12.06 -5.88 -19.34
CA ILE A 101 12.50 -7.15 -19.88
C ILE A 101 13.00 -8.03 -18.74
N ASP A 102 12.50 -9.26 -18.70
CA ASP A 102 12.97 -10.30 -17.81
C ASP A 102 14.13 -11.05 -18.50
N LEU A 103 15.35 -10.69 -18.15
CA LEU A 103 16.55 -11.23 -18.81
C LEU A 103 16.77 -12.71 -18.48
N ASP A 104 16.20 -13.22 -17.38
CA ASP A 104 16.25 -14.64 -17.03
C ASP A 104 15.41 -15.51 -17.99
N ALA A 105 14.48 -14.91 -18.74
CA ALA A 105 13.64 -15.60 -19.71
C ALA A 105 14.36 -15.93 -21.03
N GLY A 106 15.62 -15.56 -21.14
CA GLY A 106 16.48 -15.86 -22.30
C GLY A 106 16.88 -14.59 -23.06
N THR A 107 18.17 -14.32 -23.11
CA THR A 107 18.76 -13.23 -23.89
C THR A 107 19.88 -13.80 -24.72
N GLN A 108 19.91 -13.43 -26.02
CA GLN A 108 21.01 -13.82 -26.92
C GLN A 108 21.69 -12.58 -27.46
N VAL A 109 23.03 -12.59 -27.45
CA VAL A 109 23.85 -11.54 -28.05
C VAL A 109 24.79 -12.18 -29.03
N THR A 110 24.74 -11.73 -30.29
CA THR A 110 25.63 -12.17 -31.38
C THR A 110 26.43 -10.99 -31.85
N LEU A 111 27.75 -11.14 -31.90
CA LEU A 111 28.67 -10.11 -32.30
C LEU A 111 29.30 -10.50 -33.64
N ASP A 112 29.11 -9.66 -34.68
CA ASP A 112 29.79 -9.76 -35.95
C ASP A 112 30.88 -8.69 -36.03
N HIS A 113 32.11 -9.12 -35.89
CA HIS A 113 33.29 -8.24 -35.96
C HIS A 113 33.59 -7.72 -37.36
N ARG A 114 33.19 -8.45 -38.41
CA ARG A 114 33.48 -8.06 -39.82
C ARG A 114 32.56 -6.89 -40.20
N ASP A 115 31.30 -7.03 -39.92
CA ASP A 115 30.29 -6.01 -40.24
C ASP A 115 30.11 -4.98 -39.14
N ARG A 116 30.86 -5.08 -38.03
CA ARG A 116 30.71 -4.26 -36.84
C ARG A 116 29.25 -4.18 -36.39
N ARG A 117 28.59 -5.32 -36.29
CA ARG A 117 27.18 -5.44 -35.94
C ARG A 117 27.01 -6.27 -34.68
N VAL A 118 26.18 -5.74 -33.75
CA VAL A 118 25.72 -6.47 -32.59
C VAL A 118 24.24 -6.75 -32.76
N ARG A 119 23.87 -8.01 -32.76
CA ARG A 119 22.45 -8.43 -32.72
C ARG A 119 22.10 -8.88 -31.31
N VAL A 120 21.08 -8.25 -30.75
CA VAL A 120 20.54 -8.56 -29.41
C VAL A 120 19.12 -9.06 -29.58
N VAL A 121 18.85 -10.30 -29.15
CA VAL A 121 17.50 -10.86 -29.07
C VAL A 121 17.10 -10.88 -27.63
N LEU A 122 16.03 -10.16 -27.31
CA LEU A 122 15.49 -10.04 -25.94
C LEU A 122 14.12 -10.68 -25.85
N PRO A 123 13.75 -11.23 -24.69
CA PRO A 123 12.36 -11.59 -24.43
C PRO A 123 11.42 -10.39 -24.60
N PRO A 124 10.15 -10.60 -24.97
CA PRO A 124 9.18 -9.53 -25.02
C PRO A 124 9.08 -8.81 -23.67
N ALA A 125 8.92 -7.49 -23.70
CA ALA A 125 8.70 -6.72 -22.49
C ALA A 125 7.33 -7.06 -21.87
N LYS A 126 7.30 -7.02 -20.56
CA LYS A 126 6.08 -7.28 -19.78
C LYS A 126 5.98 -6.31 -18.62
N VAL A 127 4.80 -6.24 -18.02
CA VAL A 127 4.65 -5.57 -16.74
C VAL A 127 5.36 -6.42 -15.68
N LEU A 128 6.39 -5.83 -15.06
CA LEU A 128 7.20 -6.48 -14.03
C LEU A 128 6.62 -6.28 -12.65
N THR A 129 6.13 -5.06 -12.37
CA THR A 129 5.61 -4.69 -11.06
C THR A 129 4.47 -3.69 -11.18
N ILE A 130 3.46 -3.87 -10.33
CA ILE A 130 2.39 -2.90 -10.11
C ILE A 130 2.38 -2.58 -8.62
N GLU A 131 2.66 -1.35 -8.30
CA GLU A 131 2.67 -0.82 -6.95
C GLU A 131 1.50 0.15 -6.76
N VAL A 132 0.65 -0.12 -5.78
CA VAL A 132 -0.38 0.83 -5.35
C VAL A 132 0.28 1.82 -4.41
N THR A 133 0.50 3.05 -4.87
CA THR A 133 1.17 4.09 -4.09
C THR A 133 0.21 4.88 -3.22
N GLN A 134 -1.06 4.98 -3.66
CA GLN A 134 -2.09 5.68 -2.91
C GLN A 134 -3.47 5.09 -3.16
N LEU A 135 -4.21 4.90 -2.09
CA LEU A 135 -5.65 4.60 -2.09
C LEU A 135 -6.37 5.69 -1.30
N ARG A 136 -7.25 6.43 -1.97
CA ARG A 136 -8.01 7.50 -1.33
C ARG A 136 -9.50 7.24 -1.49
N THR A 137 -10.18 6.95 -0.39
CA THR A 137 -11.64 6.86 -0.36
C THR A 137 -12.24 8.26 -0.51
N TYR A 138 -13.07 8.43 -1.52
CA TYR A 138 -13.74 9.69 -1.82
C TYR A 138 -15.18 9.71 -1.28
N ASP A 139 -15.91 8.62 -1.43
CA ASP A 139 -17.26 8.44 -0.89
C ASP A 139 -17.40 7.01 -0.35
N GLU A 140 -17.95 6.87 0.85
CA GLU A 140 -18.21 5.56 1.46
C GLU A 140 -19.59 5.61 2.12
N ARG A 141 -20.48 4.70 1.73
CA ARG A 141 -21.83 4.58 2.26
C ARG A 141 -22.10 3.17 2.73
N ASN A 142 -22.44 3.06 4.00
CA ASN A 142 -22.91 1.81 4.58
C ASN A 142 -24.37 1.54 4.20
N GLY A 143 -24.71 0.28 4.07
CA GLY A 143 -26.10 -0.16 4.04
C GLY A 143 -26.68 -0.24 5.46
N LEU A 144 -28.02 -0.36 5.56
CA LEU A 144 -28.71 -0.43 6.87
C LEU A 144 -28.21 -1.57 7.77
N TRP A 145 -27.98 -2.75 7.18
CA TRP A 145 -27.42 -3.94 7.84
C TRP A 145 -26.23 -4.55 7.09
N ASN A 146 -25.73 -3.85 6.10
CA ASN A 146 -24.58 -4.24 5.31
C ASN A 146 -23.48 -3.18 5.49
N THR A 147 -22.79 -3.23 6.62
CA THR A 147 -21.70 -2.31 6.96
C THR A 147 -20.37 -2.79 6.38
N PHE A 148 -19.41 -1.88 6.21
CA PHE A 148 -18.06 -2.23 5.78
C PHE A 148 -17.36 -3.10 6.80
N GLN A 149 -16.69 -4.15 6.30
CA GLN A 149 -15.88 -5.09 7.05
C GLN A 149 -14.41 -4.97 6.61
N PRO A 150 -13.45 -5.42 7.41
CA PRO A 150 -12.03 -5.45 7.00
C PRO A 150 -11.81 -6.14 5.64
N ALA A 151 -12.48 -7.28 5.39
CA ALA A 151 -12.40 -8.01 4.12
C ALA A 151 -12.86 -7.21 2.90
N ASP A 152 -13.71 -6.19 3.08
CA ASP A 152 -14.11 -5.31 1.97
C ASP A 152 -12.95 -4.42 1.55
N ARG A 153 -12.12 -3.98 2.48
CA ARG A 153 -10.94 -3.16 2.20
C ARG A 153 -9.89 -3.95 1.44
N ASP A 154 -9.69 -5.22 1.81
CA ASP A 154 -8.81 -6.13 1.07
C ASP A 154 -9.33 -6.34 -0.35
N THR A 155 -10.65 -6.52 -0.52
CA THR A 155 -11.29 -6.64 -1.83
C THR A 155 -11.09 -5.38 -2.67
N ILE A 156 -11.29 -4.19 -2.08
CA ILE A 156 -11.07 -2.90 -2.76
C ILE A 156 -9.62 -2.77 -3.20
N TYR A 157 -8.65 -3.16 -2.36
CA TYR A 157 -7.24 -3.15 -2.72
C TYR A 157 -6.93 -4.05 -3.91
N HIS A 158 -7.46 -5.29 -3.91
CA HIS A 158 -7.29 -6.21 -5.04
C HIS A 158 -7.92 -5.69 -6.32
N LEU A 159 -9.12 -5.10 -6.24
CA LEU A 159 -9.78 -4.47 -7.39
C LEU A 159 -8.97 -3.28 -7.91
N ALA A 160 -8.45 -2.45 -7.03
CA ALA A 160 -7.60 -1.32 -7.39
C ALA A 160 -6.35 -1.77 -8.15
N ARG A 161 -5.68 -2.82 -7.66
CA ARG A 161 -4.51 -3.40 -8.33
C ARG A 161 -4.86 -4.01 -9.69
N ALA A 162 -5.98 -4.71 -9.79
CA ALA A 162 -6.45 -5.28 -11.04
C ALA A 162 -6.80 -4.18 -12.06
N GLN A 163 -7.41 -3.09 -11.61
CA GLN A 163 -7.70 -1.94 -12.46
C GLN A 163 -6.44 -1.27 -13.00
N LEU A 164 -5.41 -1.10 -12.18
CA LEU A 164 -4.11 -0.60 -12.64
C LEU A 164 -3.45 -1.53 -13.67
N ALA A 165 -3.62 -2.87 -13.51
CA ALA A 165 -3.13 -3.84 -14.47
C ALA A 165 -3.85 -3.73 -15.82
N SER A 166 -5.18 -3.56 -15.80
CA SER A 166 -5.98 -3.34 -17.01
C SER A 166 -5.55 -2.06 -17.72
N ALA A 167 -5.44 -0.96 -16.99
CA ALA A 167 -4.99 0.33 -17.52
C ALA A 167 -3.58 0.25 -18.13
N ALA A 168 -2.68 -0.55 -17.54
CA ALA A 168 -1.35 -0.76 -18.08
C ALA A 168 -1.39 -1.44 -19.47
N GLY A 169 -2.32 -2.38 -19.67
CA GLY A 169 -2.56 -3.01 -20.98
C GLY A 169 -3.08 -2.01 -22.01
N GLU A 170 -4.09 -1.23 -21.64
CA GLU A 170 -4.69 -0.19 -22.50
C GLU A 170 -3.68 0.89 -22.92
N LEU A 171 -2.79 1.28 -22.01
CA LEU A 171 -1.72 2.27 -22.26
C LEU A 171 -0.51 1.67 -23.00
N ALA A 172 -0.55 0.39 -23.38
CA ALA A 172 0.53 -0.30 -24.08
C ALA A 172 1.92 -0.12 -23.40
N VAL A 173 1.97 -0.15 -22.06
CA VAL A 173 3.17 0.14 -21.27
C VAL A 173 4.33 -0.80 -21.63
N ALA A 174 4.04 -2.05 -22.00
CA ALA A 174 5.04 -3.01 -22.45
C ALA A 174 5.68 -2.58 -23.79
N ALA A 175 4.89 -2.11 -24.75
CA ALA A 175 5.43 -1.62 -26.04
C ALA A 175 6.33 -0.38 -25.83
N HIS A 176 5.97 0.53 -24.94
CA HIS A 176 6.83 1.65 -24.57
C HIS A 176 8.12 1.17 -23.91
N ALA A 177 8.07 0.11 -23.11
CA ALA A 177 9.27 -0.47 -22.50
C ALA A 177 10.21 -1.07 -23.55
N GLU A 178 9.70 -1.77 -24.57
CA GLU A 178 10.52 -2.29 -25.69
C GLU A 178 11.21 -1.18 -26.46
N GLU A 179 10.48 -0.12 -26.80
CA GLU A 179 11.05 1.01 -27.52
C GLU A 179 12.12 1.74 -26.69
N SER A 180 11.91 1.88 -25.38
CA SER A 180 12.90 2.46 -24.47
C SER A 180 14.13 1.58 -24.32
N ALA A 181 13.96 0.25 -24.24
CA ALA A 181 15.06 -0.71 -24.22
C ALA A 181 15.89 -0.65 -25.52
N ARG A 182 15.23 -0.57 -26.67
CA ARG A 182 15.90 -0.45 -27.98
C ARG A 182 16.78 0.80 -28.04
N ARG A 183 16.22 1.96 -27.62
CA ARG A 183 16.98 3.22 -27.59
C ARG A 183 18.15 3.17 -26.63
N LEU A 184 17.95 2.62 -25.42
CA LEU A 184 18.99 2.48 -24.41
C LEU A 184 20.17 1.63 -24.92
N LEU A 185 19.87 0.44 -25.44
CA LEU A 185 20.91 -0.49 -25.95
C LEU A 185 21.62 0.08 -27.18
N ALA A 186 20.89 0.71 -28.08
CA ALA A 186 21.49 1.39 -29.20
C ALA A 186 22.49 2.48 -28.78
N ALA A 187 22.09 3.31 -27.78
CA ALA A 187 22.97 4.37 -27.27
C ALA A 187 24.21 3.82 -26.56
N LEU A 188 24.06 2.75 -25.77
CA LEU A 188 25.19 2.15 -25.05
C LEU A 188 26.21 1.51 -25.95
N ILE A 189 25.77 0.78 -26.99
CA ILE A 189 26.67 -0.01 -27.84
C ILE A 189 27.23 0.84 -28.99
N HIS A 190 26.50 1.87 -29.45
CA HIS A 190 26.97 2.76 -30.51
C HIS A 190 28.25 3.51 -30.13
N ALA A 191 28.54 3.69 -28.84
CA ALA A 191 29.76 4.34 -28.36
C ALA A 191 31.04 3.64 -28.82
N ASP A 192 30.98 2.33 -29.13
CA ASP A 192 32.13 1.54 -29.58
C ASP A 192 32.23 1.41 -31.12
N GLY A 193 31.42 2.15 -31.86
CA GLY A 193 31.43 2.14 -33.33
C GLY A 193 30.79 0.92 -33.99
N TYR A 194 29.95 0.19 -33.24
CA TYR A 194 29.12 -0.92 -33.71
C TYR A 194 27.70 -0.45 -34.02
N SER A 195 27.11 -1.03 -35.07
CA SER A 195 25.65 -0.92 -35.27
C SER A 195 24.91 -1.95 -34.42
N VAL A 196 23.78 -1.57 -33.84
CA VAL A 196 23.01 -2.43 -32.94
C VAL A 196 21.66 -2.74 -33.57
N GLU A 197 21.34 -4.01 -33.66
CA GLU A 197 20.02 -4.50 -34.02
C GLU A 197 19.38 -5.19 -32.81
N VAL A 198 18.30 -4.60 -32.25
CA VAL A 198 17.57 -5.16 -31.10
C VAL A 198 16.23 -5.69 -31.57
N THR A 199 16.01 -6.98 -31.36
CA THR A 199 14.76 -7.68 -31.68
C THR A 199 14.16 -8.25 -30.40
N PHE A 200 12.82 -8.30 -30.36
CA PHE A 200 12.08 -8.91 -29.25
C PHE A 200 11.41 -10.18 -29.75
N GLY A 201 11.60 -11.27 -29.02
CA GLY A 201 11.04 -12.56 -29.37
C GLY A 201 11.57 -13.68 -28.48
N VAL A 202 11.09 -14.89 -28.72
CA VAL A 202 11.69 -16.08 -28.10
C VAL A 202 12.98 -16.35 -28.88
N PRO A 203 14.13 -16.49 -28.20
CA PRO A 203 15.36 -16.87 -28.90
C PRO A 203 15.14 -18.18 -29.64
N ASP A 204 15.48 -18.21 -30.93
CA ASP A 204 15.56 -19.46 -31.66
C ASP A 204 16.52 -20.38 -30.88
N GLY A 205 16.10 -21.62 -30.62
CA GLY A 205 16.94 -22.60 -29.93
C GLY A 205 18.34 -22.64 -30.52
N PRO A 206 19.35 -23.22 -29.83
CA PRO A 206 20.74 -23.16 -30.22
C PRO A 206 20.84 -23.55 -31.70
N ALA A 207 21.32 -22.61 -32.54
CA ALA A 207 21.52 -22.84 -33.93
C ALA A 207 22.36 -24.11 -34.07
N MET A 208 21.76 -25.19 -34.58
CA MET A 208 22.51 -26.37 -34.97
C MET A 208 23.63 -25.88 -35.86
N ARG A 209 24.85 -25.91 -35.32
CA ARG A 209 26.06 -25.68 -36.12
C ARG A 209 26.06 -26.76 -37.21
N ARG A 210 25.64 -26.41 -38.44
CA ARG A 210 25.93 -27.26 -39.60
C ARG A 210 27.44 -27.22 -39.76
N GLU A 211 28.13 -28.21 -39.24
CA GLU A 211 29.44 -28.57 -39.72
C GLU A 211 29.24 -28.99 -41.18
N THR A 212 29.62 -28.13 -42.10
CA THR A 212 29.89 -28.51 -43.49
C THR A 212 31.28 -29.06 -43.51
N ASP A 213 31.38 -30.38 -43.70
CA ASP A 213 32.57 -31.07 -44.17
C ASP A 213 33.12 -30.45 -45.46
#